data_7df3a902c1233006c33bb5b7f5d03ba5
#
_entry.id   7df3a902c1233006c33bb5b7f5d03ba5
#
_cell.length_a   1.000
_cell.length_b   1.000
_cell.length_c   1.000
_cell.angle_alpha   90.00
_cell.angle_beta   90.00
_cell.angle_gamma   90.00
#
_symmetry.space_group_name_H-M   'P 1'
#
loop_
_entity.id
_entity.type
_entity.pdbx_description
1 polymer ?
#
loop_
_entity_poly.entity_id
_entity_poly.type
_entity_poly.pdbx_seq_one_letter_code
_entity_poly.pdbx_strand_id
1 'polypeptide(L)'
;MKAQEAVKLAWQHHTIVPAFNIPYLPMAKPVAQAIIDEKTVAMLQVARLEWEKFESRSLEAVAEEYFKYYDPKYTLLHLDHVPVIDEDHKRVDFMPILERAVKAGYQSVMVDGSRLSLEENIATTKQVAEFAHANGIACEAELGSVMGHEGSGANMDYEEIFRTKKGFTDLNEAKRFTAETGCDWLSVAVGSIHGAIADGVRNQKKPEARLDIQHIADLSKITGIPLVLHGGSGINNQCILDG
;
A
#
# COMPACT_ATOMS: atom_id res chain seq x y z
N MET A 1 1.69 -8.66 18.61
CA MET A 1 1.69 -9.39 17.31
C MET A 1 2.59 -8.63 16.34
N LYS A 2 3.37 -9.30 15.50
CA LYS A 2 4.15 -8.65 14.43
C LYS A 2 3.28 -8.50 13.17
N ALA A 3 3.51 -7.47 12.38
CA ALA A 3 2.77 -7.24 11.14
C ALA A 3 2.83 -8.44 10.19
N GLN A 4 4.03 -9.03 9.99
CA GLN A 4 4.21 -10.22 9.17
C GLN A 4 3.37 -11.42 9.62
N GLU A 5 3.26 -11.64 10.94
CA GLU A 5 2.45 -12.72 11.51
C GLU A 5 0.95 -12.47 11.28
N ALA A 6 0.51 -11.22 11.51
CA ALA A 6 -0.89 -10.83 11.34
C ALA A 6 -1.36 -10.98 9.90
N VAL A 7 -0.59 -10.46 8.94
CA VAL A 7 -0.92 -10.56 7.51
C VAL A 7 -0.90 -12.00 7.03
N LYS A 8 0.09 -12.79 7.45
CA LYS A 8 0.15 -14.22 7.12
C LYS A 8 -1.05 -15.01 7.67
N LEU A 9 -1.46 -14.75 8.91
CA LEU A 9 -2.64 -15.38 9.50
C LEU A 9 -3.92 -14.96 8.76
N ALA A 10 -4.08 -13.68 8.47
CA ALA A 10 -5.22 -13.18 7.72
C ALA A 10 -5.32 -13.86 6.35
N TRP A 11 -4.22 -13.93 5.61
CA TRP A 11 -4.15 -14.63 4.32
C TRP A 11 -4.52 -16.11 4.41
N GLN A 12 -4.01 -16.84 5.44
CA GLN A 12 -4.33 -18.24 5.66
C GLN A 12 -5.81 -18.49 6.01
N HIS A 13 -6.45 -17.51 6.63
CA HIS A 13 -7.85 -17.59 7.04
C HIS A 13 -8.81 -16.87 6.07
N HIS A 14 -8.33 -16.43 4.91
CA HIS A 14 -9.13 -15.70 3.92
C HIS A 14 -9.86 -14.51 4.52
N THR A 15 -9.15 -13.70 5.29
CA THR A 15 -9.65 -12.46 5.85
C THR A 15 -8.70 -11.31 5.57
N ILE A 16 -9.13 -10.08 5.74
CA ILE A 16 -8.35 -8.89 5.46
C ILE A 16 -7.77 -8.29 6.74
N VAL A 17 -6.64 -7.58 6.59
CA VAL A 17 -6.12 -6.64 7.59
C VAL A 17 -6.34 -5.23 7.04
N PRO A 18 -7.32 -4.47 7.56
CA PRO A 18 -7.53 -3.09 7.13
C PRO A 18 -6.31 -2.22 7.45
N ALA A 19 -6.01 -1.28 6.56
CA ALA A 19 -4.94 -0.31 6.77
C ALA A 19 -5.49 1.12 6.59
N PHE A 20 -5.26 1.97 7.59
CA PHE A 20 -5.82 3.31 7.68
C PHE A 20 -4.71 4.36 7.59
N ASN A 21 -4.70 5.14 6.52
CA ASN A 21 -3.81 6.26 6.35
C ASN A 21 -4.11 7.38 7.36
N ILE A 22 -3.06 8.03 7.85
CA ILE A 22 -3.11 9.13 8.82
C ILE A 22 -2.60 10.44 8.16
N PRO A 23 -3.33 11.01 7.18
CA PRO A 23 -2.94 12.24 6.51
C PRO A 23 -3.08 13.48 7.41
N TYR A 24 -3.76 13.34 8.54
CA TYR A 24 -3.95 14.37 9.56
C TYR A 24 -3.70 13.75 10.93
N LEU A 25 -2.64 14.19 11.60
CA LEU A 25 -2.12 13.54 12.81
C LEU A 25 -3.17 13.24 13.89
N PRO A 26 -4.14 14.16 14.21
CA PRO A 26 -5.18 13.88 15.19
C PRO A 26 -6.10 12.68 14.88
N MET A 27 -6.08 12.14 13.66
CA MET A 27 -6.84 10.92 13.31
C MET A 27 -6.27 9.65 13.96
N ALA A 28 -5.00 9.63 14.34
CA ALA A 28 -4.35 8.44 14.88
C ALA A 28 -5.10 7.90 16.13
N LYS A 29 -5.49 8.78 17.05
CA LYS A 29 -6.22 8.41 18.26
C LYS A 29 -7.57 7.74 17.98
N PRO A 30 -8.54 8.36 17.27
CA PRO A 30 -9.83 7.74 17.01
C PRO A 30 -9.72 6.47 16.16
N VAL A 31 -8.76 6.39 15.22
CA VAL A 31 -8.53 5.18 14.43
C VAL A 31 -8.03 4.05 15.33
N ALA A 32 -7.00 4.27 16.15
CA ALA A 32 -6.51 3.27 17.09
C ALA A 32 -7.60 2.80 18.06
N GLN A 33 -8.41 3.74 18.59
CA GLN A 33 -9.50 3.41 19.50
C GLN A 33 -10.56 2.55 18.81
N ALA A 34 -10.97 2.89 17.58
CA ALA A 34 -11.95 2.10 16.83
C ALA A 34 -11.47 0.66 16.58
N ILE A 35 -10.20 0.50 16.21
CA ILE A 35 -9.60 -0.83 16.01
C ILE A 35 -9.67 -1.66 17.30
N ILE A 36 -9.37 -1.06 18.45
CA ILE A 36 -9.41 -1.72 19.75
C ILE A 36 -10.84 -2.07 20.17
N ASP A 37 -11.78 -1.13 19.98
CA ASP A 37 -13.19 -1.32 20.35
C ASP A 37 -13.85 -2.43 19.54
N GLU A 38 -13.53 -2.51 18.23
CA GLU A 38 -14.00 -3.58 17.33
C GLU A 38 -13.25 -4.90 17.52
N LYS A 39 -12.19 -4.92 18.33
CA LYS A 39 -11.33 -6.11 18.57
C LYS A 39 -10.84 -6.77 17.30
N THR A 40 -10.57 -5.97 16.29
CA THR A 40 -10.01 -6.40 15.02
C THR A 40 -8.52 -6.08 14.95
N VAL A 41 -7.80 -6.73 14.01
CA VAL A 41 -6.41 -6.37 13.74
C VAL A 41 -6.36 -5.45 12.54
N ALA A 42 -5.73 -4.28 12.68
CA ALA A 42 -5.58 -3.33 11.60
C ALA A 42 -4.28 -2.52 11.72
N MET A 43 -3.89 -1.89 10.61
CA MET A 43 -2.71 -1.03 10.53
C MET A 43 -3.10 0.44 10.60
N LEU A 44 -2.34 1.23 11.36
CA LEU A 44 -2.22 2.66 11.11
C LEU A 44 -1.03 2.83 10.19
N GLN A 45 -1.19 3.63 9.15
CA GLN A 45 -0.11 3.82 8.17
C GLN A 45 0.02 5.27 7.75
N VAL A 46 1.18 5.62 7.21
CA VAL A 46 1.46 6.94 6.66
C VAL A 46 2.33 6.80 5.41
N ALA A 47 1.91 7.44 4.33
CA ALA A 47 2.68 7.55 3.09
C ALA A 47 3.57 8.79 3.11
N ARG A 48 4.69 8.76 2.34
CA ARG A 48 5.57 9.93 2.21
C ARG A 48 4.81 11.19 1.81
N LEU A 49 3.89 11.07 0.87
CA LEU A 49 3.06 12.19 0.40
C LEU A 49 2.29 12.88 1.54
N GLU A 50 1.90 12.14 2.57
CA GLU A 50 1.04 12.65 3.64
C GLU A 50 1.77 13.59 4.59
N TRP A 51 3.08 13.44 4.79
CA TRP A 51 3.85 14.44 5.54
C TRP A 51 4.44 15.54 4.66
N GLU A 52 4.58 15.32 3.35
CA GLU A 52 5.06 16.35 2.43
C GLU A 52 3.96 17.35 2.02
N LYS A 53 2.72 16.86 1.81
CA LYS A 53 1.62 17.65 1.22
C LYS A 53 0.36 17.74 2.10
N PHE A 54 0.30 17.00 3.22
CA PHE A 54 -0.82 17.01 4.15
C PHE A 54 -0.35 17.33 5.58
N GLU A 55 -1.09 16.90 6.61
CA GLU A 55 -0.87 17.33 7.99
C GLU A 55 -0.40 16.21 8.93
N SER A 56 0.26 15.17 8.40
CA SER A 56 0.87 14.09 9.19
C SER A 56 2.16 14.53 9.90
N ARG A 57 2.76 15.62 9.48
CA ARG A 57 4.00 16.25 9.97
C ARG A 57 5.28 15.46 9.61
N SER A 58 5.41 14.23 10.07
CA SER A 58 6.52 13.33 9.75
C SER A 58 6.15 11.89 10.12
N LEU A 59 6.90 10.93 9.62
CA LEU A 59 6.73 9.53 10.00
C LEU A 59 6.97 9.31 11.50
N GLU A 60 7.92 10.04 12.11
CA GLU A 60 8.17 9.97 13.55
C GLU A 60 6.99 10.50 14.36
N ALA A 61 6.37 11.61 13.92
CA ALA A 61 5.21 12.17 14.60
C ALA A 61 4.03 11.20 14.60
N VAL A 62 3.82 10.48 13.50
CA VAL A 62 2.79 9.43 13.42
C VAL A 62 3.13 8.25 14.33
N ALA A 63 4.39 7.81 14.37
CA ALA A 63 4.83 6.75 15.27
C ALA A 63 4.68 7.17 16.74
N GLU A 64 5.08 8.39 17.11
CA GLU A 64 4.91 8.92 18.47
C GLU A 64 3.43 8.96 18.87
N GLU A 65 2.55 9.39 17.96
CA GLU A 65 1.12 9.45 18.23
C GLU A 65 0.52 8.03 18.32
N TYR A 66 0.93 7.11 17.43
CA TYR A 66 0.54 5.71 17.47
C TYR A 66 0.88 5.08 18.83
N PHE A 67 2.10 5.23 19.33
CA PHE A 67 2.54 4.63 20.60
C PHE A 67 1.83 5.17 21.85
N LYS A 68 1.14 6.32 21.76
CA LYS A 68 0.29 6.80 22.86
C LYS A 68 -1.00 6.00 23.00
N TYR A 69 -1.51 5.41 21.92
CA TYR A 69 -2.83 4.78 21.87
C TYR A 69 -2.82 3.34 21.39
N TYR A 70 -1.64 2.78 21.05
CA TYR A 70 -1.56 1.44 20.49
C TYR A 70 -1.95 0.34 21.49
N ASP A 71 -2.53 -0.74 20.96
CA ASP A 71 -2.65 -2.02 21.66
C ASP A 71 -1.88 -3.07 20.86
N PRO A 72 -0.83 -3.72 21.43
CA PRO A 72 0.02 -4.68 20.71
C PRO A 72 -0.73 -5.92 20.23
N LYS A 73 -1.98 -6.11 20.65
CA LYS A 73 -2.83 -7.20 20.21
C LYS A 73 -3.58 -6.88 18.90
N TYR A 74 -3.94 -5.62 18.70
CA TYR A 74 -4.86 -5.21 17.67
C TYR A 74 -4.29 -4.23 16.66
N THR A 75 -3.36 -3.36 17.08
CA THR A 75 -2.85 -2.30 16.23
C THR A 75 -1.46 -2.59 15.70
N LEU A 76 -1.24 -2.28 14.44
CA LEU A 76 0.04 -2.39 13.74
C LEU A 76 0.43 -1.03 13.15
N LEU A 77 1.72 -0.80 12.95
CA LEU A 77 2.25 0.44 12.36
C LEU A 77 3.01 0.12 11.07
N HIS A 78 2.56 0.72 9.96
CA HIS A 78 3.10 0.50 8.62
C HIS A 78 3.56 1.81 7.97
N LEU A 79 4.73 1.79 7.33
CA LEU A 79 5.17 2.87 6.45
C LEU A 79 4.70 2.56 5.03
N ASP A 80 3.69 3.29 4.62
CA ASP A 80 3.04 3.21 3.32
C ASP A 80 3.82 4.03 2.27
N HIS A 81 3.65 3.81 1.02
CA HIS A 81 4.25 4.47 -0.14
C HIS A 81 5.48 5.35 0.11
N VAL A 82 6.65 4.74 0.03
CA VAL A 82 7.92 5.46 -0.17
C VAL A 82 8.33 5.28 -1.63
N PRO A 83 8.03 6.25 -2.51
CA PRO A 83 8.27 6.09 -3.92
C PRO A 83 9.75 6.21 -4.27
N VAL A 84 10.18 5.48 -5.29
CA VAL A 84 11.51 5.68 -5.90
C VAL A 84 11.52 6.89 -6.84
N ILE A 85 10.41 7.08 -7.55
CA ILE A 85 10.12 8.28 -8.34
C ILE A 85 8.82 8.89 -7.80
N ASP A 86 8.89 10.12 -7.29
CA ASP A 86 7.74 10.78 -6.68
C ASP A 86 6.74 11.35 -7.71
N GLU A 87 5.69 11.98 -7.21
CA GLU A 87 4.60 12.55 -7.99
C GLU A 87 5.06 13.70 -8.90
N ASP A 88 6.18 14.34 -8.53
CA ASP A 88 6.82 15.41 -9.30
C ASP A 88 7.89 14.86 -10.28
N HIS A 89 7.91 13.52 -10.50
CA HIS A 89 8.89 12.80 -11.34
C HIS A 89 10.35 12.95 -10.87
N LYS A 90 10.56 13.19 -9.56
CA LYS A 90 11.89 13.28 -8.97
C LYS A 90 12.28 11.97 -8.31
N ARG A 91 13.56 11.64 -8.42
CA ARG A 91 14.10 10.49 -7.70
C ARG A 91 14.19 10.79 -6.21
N VAL A 92 13.67 9.88 -5.38
CA VAL A 92 13.67 9.98 -3.93
C VAL A 92 14.83 9.17 -3.36
N ASP A 93 15.55 9.71 -2.41
CA ASP A 93 16.48 8.96 -1.57
C ASP A 93 15.68 8.22 -0.48
N PHE A 94 15.21 7.01 -0.83
CA PHE A 94 14.27 6.27 0.00
C PHE A 94 14.95 5.56 1.19
N MET A 95 16.21 5.14 1.08
CA MET A 95 16.87 4.37 2.14
C MET A 95 16.93 5.10 3.48
N PRO A 96 17.30 6.38 3.58
CA PRO A 96 17.26 7.13 4.84
C PRO A 96 15.85 7.21 5.45
N ILE A 97 14.80 7.24 4.62
CA ILE A 97 13.41 7.25 5.09
C ILE A 97 13.09 5.90 5.76
N LEU A 98 13.46 4.80 5.14
CA LEU A 98 13.25 3.45 5.69
C LEU A 98 14.05 3.24 6.98
N GLU A 99 15.29 3.73 7.05
CA GLU A 99 16.10 3.68 8.28
C GLU A 99 15.45 4.45 9.44
N ARG A 100 14.87 5.63 9.17
CA ARG A 100 14.11 6.40 10.14
C ARG A 100 12.86 5.67 10.61
N ALA A 101 12.16 4.99 9.71
CA ALA A 101 10.97 4.20 10.04
C ALA A 101 11.32 3.03 10.98
N VAL A 102 12.41 2.30 10.71
CA VAL A 102 12.92 1.26 11.59
C VAL A 102 13.22 1.82 12.99
N LYS A 103 13.93 2.95 13.07
CA LYS A 103 14.25 3.62 14.34
C LYS A 103 13.01 4.11 15.08
N ALA A 104 11.97 4.53 14.35
CA ALA A 104 10.70 4.98 14.92
C ALA A 104 9.78 3.82 15.34
N GLY A 105 10.12 2.55 15.04
CA GLY A 105 9.37 1.38 15.48
C GLY A 105 8.29 0.89 14.51
N TYR A 106 8.39 1.24 13.24
CA TYR A 106 7.53 0.67 12.20
C TYR A 106 7.75 -0.83 12.07
N GLN A 107 6.68 -1.59 11.87
CA GLN A 107 6.69 -3.06 11.80
C GLN A 107 6.75 -3.59 10.37
N SER A 108 6.49 -2.71 9.41
CA SER A 108 6.58 -2.97 7.98
C SER A 108 6.82 -1.67 7.22
N VAL A 109 7.44 -1.78 6.06
CA VAL A 109 7.74 -0.67 5.17
C VAL A 109 7.38 -1.03 3.74
N MET A 110 6.96 -0.03 2.95
CA MET A 110 6.70 -0.17 1.54
C MET A 110 7.70 0.63 0.71
N VAL A 111 8.22 0.01 -0.35
CA VAL A 111 8.89 0.71 -1.44
C VAL A 111 8.02 0.66 -2.69
N ASP A 112 7.76 1.83 -3.26
CA ASP A 112 6.96 1.95 -4.48
C ASP A 112 7.88 2.22 -5.67
N GLY A 113 8.15 1.15 -6.43
CA GLY A 113 8.92 1.16 -7.67
C GLY A 113 8.03 1.11 -8.93
N SER A 114 6.73 1.34 -8.83
CA SER A 114 5.76 1.19 -9.93
C SER A 114 6.06 2.06 -11.15
N ARG A 115 6.81 3.15 -10.98
CA ARG A 115 7.27 4.05 -12.06
C ARG A 115 8.61 3.66 -12.69
N LEU A 116 9.23 2.59 -12.22
CA LEU A 116 10.48 2.06 -12.76
C LEU A 116 10.19 1.02 -13.84
N SER A 117 11.24 0.64 -14.60
CA SER A 117 11.19 -0.59 -15.37
C SER A 117 11.08 -1.80 -14.43
N LEU A 118 10.55 -2.92 -14.92
CA LEU A 118 10.44 -4.14 -14.12
C LEU A 118 11.77 -4.55 -13.50
N GLU A 119 12.86 -4.49 -14.26
CA GLU A 119 14.20 -4.85 -13.79
C GLU A 119 14.70 -3.95 -12.66
N GLU A 120 14.50 -2.64 -12.81
CA GLU A 120 14.88 -1.68 -11.78
C GLU A 120 13.99 -1.82 -10.53
N ASN A 121 12.69 -2.08 -10.71
CA ASN A 121 11.77 -2.31 -9.59
C ASN A 121 12.15 -3.58 -8.82
N ILE A 122 12.45 -4.68 -9.53
CA ILE A 122 12.94 -5.92 -8.91
C ILE A 122 14.22 -5.65 -8.11
N ALA A 123 15.21 -4.99 -8.71
CA ALA A 123 16.48 -4.72 -8.04
C ALA A 123 16.30 -3.84 -6.78
N THR A 124 15.49 -2.80 -6.86
CA THR A 124 15.20 -1.89 -5.75
C THR A 124 14.41 -2.60 -4.64
N THR A 125 13.34 -3.30 -5.00
CA THR A 125 12.51 -4.02 -4.04
C THR A 125 13.29 -5.10 -3.32
N LYS A 126 14.15 -5.84 -4.02
CA LYS A 126 15.05 -6.82 -3.40
C LYS A 126 15.95 -6.18 -2.35
N GLN A 127 16.58 -5.06 -2.68
CA GLN A 127 17.40 -4.31 -1.72
C GLN A 127 16.61 -3.93 -0.45
N VAL A 128 15.38 -3.46 -0.62
CA VAL A 128 14.53 -3.05 0.50
C VAL A 128 14.02 -4.25 1.30
N ALA A 129 13.65 -5.35 0.64
CA ALA A 129 13.26 -6.58 1.32
C ALA A 129 14.41 -7.15 2.18
N GLU A 130 15.62 -7.20 1.64
CA GLU A 130 16.81 -7.61 2.39
C GLU A 130 17.07 -6.70 3.61
N PHE A 131 16.95 -5.37 3.43
CA PHE A 131 17.07 -4.40 4.52
C PHE A 131 15.97 -4.60 5.59
N ALA A 132 14.70 -4.73 5.18
CA ALA A 132 13.58 -4.92 6.09
C ALA A 132 13.75 -6.20 6.92
N HIS A 133 14.08 -7.31 6.26
CA HIS A 133 14.30 -8.60 6.93
C HIS A 133 15.49 -8.57 7.89
N ALA A 134 16.58 -7.92 7.54
CA ALA A 134 17.73 -7.73 8.42
C ALA A 134 17.36 -6.95 9.70
N ASN A 135 16.32 -6.10 9.65
CA ASN A 135 15.79 -5.36 10.79
C ASN A 135 14.57 -6.03 11.45
N GLY A 136 14.18 -7.23 11.00
CA GLY A 136 13.09 -8.03 11.58
C GLY A 136 11.68 -7.45 11.35
N ILE A 137 11.52 -6.67 10.28
CA ILE A 137 10.25 -6.10 9.81
C ILE A 137 9.90 -6.61 8.41
N ALA A 138 8.65 -6.43 7.99
CA ALA A 138 8.19 -6.87 6.68
C ALA A 138 8.38 -5.81 5.58
N CYS A 139 8.45 -6.28 4.33
CA CYS A 139 8.53 -5.45 3.13
C CYS A 139 7.29 -5.62 2.27
N GLU A 140 6.59 -4.51 2.03
CA GLU A 140 5.60 -4.37 0.96
C GLU A 140 6.27 -3.82 -0.29
N ALA A 141 5.75 -4.22 -1.46
CA ALA A 141 6.17 -3.67 -2.75
C ALA A 141 4.96 -3.45 -3.66
N GLU A 142 5.15 -2.68 -4.73
CA GLU A 142 4.12 -2.40 -5.72
C GLU A 142 4.54 -2.83 -7.13
N LEU A 143 3.61 -3.47 -7.83
CA LEU A 143 3.75 -3.82 -9.23
C LEU A 143 2.46 -3.54 -10.00
N GLY A 144 2.57 -2.83 -11.10
CA GLY A 144 1.45 -2.33 -11.87
C GLY A 144 1.19 -0.86 -11.57
N SER A 145 0.26 -0.27 -12.30
CA SER A 145 -0.03 1.17 -12.25
C SER A 145 -1.42 1.39 -11.71
N VAL A 146 -1.54 1.63 -10.40
CA VAL A 146 -2.83 2.00 -9.79
C VAL A 146 -3.22 3.40 -10.24
N MET A 147 -4.40 3.54 -10.86
CA MET A 147 -4.87 4.80 -11.41
C MET A 147 -4.97 5.89 -10.33
N GLY A 148 -4.60 7.11 -10.70
CA GLY A 148 -4.70 8.30 -9.84
C GLY A 148 -3.36 8.85 -9.36
N HIS A 149 -2.34 8.05 -9.14
CA HIS A 149 -1.01 8.50 -8.73
C HIS A 149 -0.08 8.82 -9.91
N GLU A 150 -0.24 8.18 -11.05
CA GLU A 150 0.83 8.09 -12.04
C GLU A 150 0.65 8.95 -13.29
N GLY A 151 -0.33 9.82 -13.36
CA GLY A 151 -0.50 10.71 -14.53
C GLY A 151 -0.70 9.99 -15.88
N SER A 152 -0.59 8.68 -15.91
CA SER A 152 -0.60 7.84 -17.11
C SER A 152 -1.98 7.62 -17.72
N GLY A 153 -3.05 8.06 -17.06
CA GLY A 153 -4.44 7.86 -17.49
C GLY A 153 -5.26 9.13 -17.64
N ALA A 154 -4.65 10.30 -17.61
CA ALA A 154 -5.39 11.59 -17.59
C ALA A 154 -6.36 11.81 -18.75
N ASN A 155 -6.32 10.99 -19.81
CA ASN A 155 -7.17 11.09 -20.99
C ASN A 155 -7.92 9.80 -21.38
N MET A 156 -7.84 8.73 -20.57
CA MET A 156 -8.60 7.50 -20.86
C MET A 156 -9.79 7.37 -19.93
N ASP A 157 -10.92 6.96 -20.49
CA ASP A 157 -12.12 6.63 -19.72
C ASP A 157 -11.84 5.40 -18.82
N TYR A 158 -12.32 5.42 -17.56
CA TYR A 158 -12.17 4.34 -16.61
C TYR A 158 -12.67 3.00 -17.18
N GLU A 159 -13.80 3.01 -17.88
CA GLU A 159 -14.38 1.81 -18.51
C GLU A 159 -13.46 1.21 -19.56
N GLU A 160 -12.76 2.04 -20.32
CA GLU A 160 -11.80 1.57 -21.32
C GLU A 160 -10.57 0.94 -20.65
N ILE A 161 -10.03 1.57 -19.60
CA ILE A 161 -8.90 1.02 -18.83
C ILE A 161 -9.29 -0.31 -18.20
N PHE A 162 -10.45 -0.39 -17.56
CA PHE A 162 -10.94 -1.61 -16.95
C PHE A 162 -11.14 -2.73 -17.98
N ARG A 163 -11.73 -2.40 -19.13
CA ARG A 163 -11.95 -3.36 -20.24
C ARG A 163 -10.65 -3.84 -20.88
N THR A 164 -9.67 -2.95 -21.07
CA THR A 164 -8.38 -3.30 -21.69
C THR A 164 -7.37 -3.84 -20.71
N LYS A 165 -7.63 -3.73 -19.41
CA LYS A 165 -6.69 -4.03 -18.30
C LYS A 165 -5.37 -3.27 -18.42
N LYS A 166 -5.37 -2.10 -19.06
CA LYS A 166 -4.18 -1.28 -19.19
C LYS A 166 -3.70 -0.80 -17.82
N GLY A 167 -2.45 -1.08 -17.49
CA GLY A 167 -1.87 -0.77 -16.18
C GLY A 167 -2.18 -1.79 -15.08
N PHE A 168 -3.01 -2.80 -15.34
CA PHE A 168 -3.19 -3.91 -14.41
C PHE A 168 -1.87 -4.68 -14.26
N THR A 169 -1.67 -5.25 -13.08
CA THR A 169 -0.49 -6.07 -12.81
C THR A 169 -0.47 -7.31 -13.70
N ASP A 170 0.59 -7.48 -14.49
CA ASP A 170 0.74 -8.68 -15.35
C ASP A 170 1.07 -9.91 -14.50
N LEU A 171 0.43 -11.05 -14.82
CA LEU A 171 0.59 -12.30 -14.07
C LEU A 171 2.02 -12.86 -14.13
N ASN A 172 2.67 -12.80 -15.29
CA ASN A 172 4.02 -13.33 -15.44
C ASN A 172 5.05 -12.43 -14.76
N GLU A 173 4.87 -11.11 -14.88
CA GLU A 173 5.70 -10.14 -14.17
C GLU A 173 5.53 -10.29 -12.66
N ALA A 174 4.31 -10.44 -12.14
CA ALA A 174 4.05 -10.65 -10.71
C ALA A 174 4.71 -11.91 -10.17
N LYS A 175 4.62 -13.02 -10.92
CA LYS A 175 5.30 -14.28 -10.57
C LYS A 175 6.80 -14.11 -10.47
N ARG A 176 7.40 -13.47 -11.47
CA ARG A 176 8.83 -13.22 -11.52
C ARG A 176 9.25 -12.26 -10.40
N PHE A 177 8.50 -11.17 -10.25
CA PHE A 177 8.76 -10.12 -9.27
C PHE A 177 8.80 -10.70 -7.85
N THR A 178 7.79 -11.44 -7.44
CA THR A 178 7.73 -12.02 -6.09
C THR A 178 8.83 -13.05 -5.84
N ALA A 179 9.17 -13.86 -6.86
CA ALA A 179 10.24 -14.84 -6.75
C ALA A 179 11.64 -14.22 -6.62
N GLU A 180 11.89 -13.07 -7.26
CA GLU A 180 13.21 -12.45 -7.31
C GLU A 180 13.43 -11.40 -6.21
N THR A 181 12.35 -10.77 -5.68
CA THR A 181 12.44 -9.70 -4.69
C THR A 181 12.43 -10.20 -3.25
N GLY A 182 11.63 -11.23 -2.97
CA GLY A 182 11.40 -11.71 -1.61
C GLY A 182 10.55 -10.77 -0.76
N CYS A 183 9.73 -9.87 -1.35
CA CYS A 183 8.78 -9.06 -0.61
C CYS A 183 7.74 -9.94 0.12
N ASP A 184 7.24 -9.49 1.26
CA ASP A 184 6.32 -10.25 2.10
C ASP A 184 4.88 -10.20 1.61
N TRP A 185 4.47 -9.09 0.97
CA TRP A 185 3.20 -8.91 0.30
C TRP A 185 3.31 -7.89 -0.83
N LEU A 186 2.39 -7.99 -1.78
CA LEU A 186 2.45 -7.27 -3.04
C LEU A 186 1.20 -6.42 -3.26
N SER A 187 1.37 -5.11 -3.40
CA SER A 187 0.35 -4.20 -3.91
C SER A 187 0.18 -4.39 -5.41
N VAL A 188 -1.08 -4.54 -5.83
CA VAL A 188 -1.45 -4.88 -7.21
C VAL A 188 -2.48 -3.91 -7.78
N ALA A 189 -2.36 -3.63 -9.06
CA ALA A 189 -3.34 -2.87 -9.84
C ALA A 189 -4.35 -3.82 -10.47
N VAL A 190 -5.60 -3.74 -10.00
CA VAL A 190 -6.69 -4.66 -10.40
C VAL A 190 -8.03 -3.91 -10.64
N GLY A 191 -7.96 -2.61 -10.91
CA GLY A 191 -9.11 -1.75 -11.18
C GLY A 191 -9.42 -0.72 -10.09
N SER A 192 -8.77 -0.76 -8.94
CA SER A 192 -8.89 0.28 -7.91
C SER A 192 -8.33 1.61 -8.40
N ILE A 193 -8.78 2.71 -7.77
CA ILE A 193 -8.35 4.06 -8.09
C ILE A 193 -7.91 4.75 -6.80
N HIS A 194 -6.68 5.25 -6.74
CA HIS A 194 -6.26 6.17 -5.68
C HIS A 194 -7.08 7.46 -5.70
N GLY A 195 -7.20 8.13 -4.56
CA GLY A 195 -7.88 9.43 -4.49
C GLY A 195 -7.26 10.43 -5.46
N ALA A 196 -8.09 11.14 -6.22
CA ALA A 196 -7.61 12.15 -7.18
C ALA A 196 -6.87 13.27 -6.44
N ILE A 197 -5.57 13.35 -6.62
CA ILE A 197 -4.71 14.44 -6.14
C ILE A 197 -4.57 15.53 -7.22
N ALA A 198 -4.93 15.21 -8.47
CA ALA A 198 -4.87 16.15 -9.58
C ALA A 198 -5.84 17.33 -9.38
N ASP A 199 -5.32 18.56 -9.48
CA ASP A 199 -6.07 19.81 -9.26
C ASP A 199 -7.33 19.96 -10.13
N GLY A 200 -7.43 19.27 -11.27
CA GLY A 200 -8.59 19.29 -12.18
C GLY A 200 -9.79 18.44 -11.75
N VAL A 201 -9.67 17.58 -10.73
CA VAL A 201 -10.70 16.57 -10.39
C VAL A 201 -11.31 16.78 -9.01
N ARG A 202 -10.85 17.76 -8.24
CA ARG A 202 -11.34 18.06 -6.87
C ARG A 202 -12.84 18.28 -6.76
N ASN A 203 -13.49 18.68 -7.85
CA ASN A 203 -14.93 18.98 -7.90
C ASN A 203 -15.75 17.93 -8.68
N GLN A 204 -15.16 16.84 -9.13
CA GLN A 204 -15.88 15.76 -9.80
C GLN A 204 -16.17 14.63 -8.83
N LYS A 205 -17.35 14.02 -8.93
CA LYS A 205 -17.68 12.82 -8.18
C LYS A 205 -16.68 11.72 -8.57
N LYS A 206 -15.97 11.17 -7.58
CA LYS A 206 -15.04 10.06 -7.80
C LYS A 206 -15.80 8.93 -8.52
N PRO A 207 -15.31 8.39 -9.65
CA PRO A 207 -15.93 7.23 -10.26
C PRO A 207 -15.91 6.07 -9.27
N GLU A 208 -16.97 5.29 -9.24
CA GLU A 208 -17.06 4.09 -8.44
C GLU A 208 -16.13 3.04 -9.03
N ALA A 209 -15.05 2.72 -8.31
CA ALA A 209 -14.07 1.74 -8.75
C ALA A 209 -14.60 0.31 -8.57
N ARG A 210 -14.25 -0.56 -9.48
CA ARG A 210 -14.54 -1.99 -9.44
C ARG A 210 -13.24 -2.78 -9.37
N LEU A 211 -13.33 -4.00 -8.86
CA LEU A 211 -12.22 -4.94 -8.84
C LEU A 211 -12.43 -6.03 -9.89
N ASP A 212 -11.39 -6.43 -10.55
CA ASP A 212 -11.38 -7.64 -11.37
C ASP A 212 -11.07 -8.84 -10.46
N ILE A 213 -12.12 -9.44 -9.92
CA ILE A 213 -12.04 -10.51 -8.91
C ILE A 213 -11.30 -11.74 -9.46
N GLN A 214 -11.53 -12.09 -10.73
CA GLN A 214 -10.82 -13.21 -11.34
C GLN A 214 -9.32 -12.92 -11.46
N HIS A 215 -8.96 -11.69 -11.79
CA HIS A 215 -7.55 -11.28 -11.88
C HIS A 215 -6.86 -11.29 -10.52
N ILE A 216 -7.56 -10.86 -9.45
CA ILE A 216 -7.07 -10.98 -8.07
C ILE A 216 -6.80 -12.44 -7.71
N ALA A 217 -7.75 -13.34 -7.99
CA ALA A 217 -7.58 -14.76 -7.72
C ALA A 217 -6.40 -15.38 -8.50
N ASP A 218 -6.21 -14.99 -9.75
CA ASP A 218 -5.11 -15.46 -10.58
C ASP A 218 -3.76 -14.94 -10.06
N LEU A 219 -3.68 -13.66 -9.64
CA LEU A 219 -2.50 -13.05 -9.01
C LEU A 219 -2.17 -13.74 -7.68
N SER A 220 -3.16 -13.92 -6.81
CA SER A 220 -2.97 -14.60 -5.52
C SER A 220 -2.40 -16.01 -5.71
N LYS A 221 -2.96 -16.76 -6.68
CA LYS A 221 -2.51 -18.12 -6.98
C LYS A 221 -1.08 -18.16 -7.52
N ILE A 222 -0.71 -17.21 -8.40
CA ILE A 222 0.59 -17.28 -9.09
C ILE A 222 1.74 -16.70 -8.25
N THR A 223 1.45 -15.72 -7.40
CA THR A 223 2.44 -15.11 -6.50
C THR A 223 2.67 -15.93 -5.24
N GLY A 224 1.63 -16.57 -4.72
CA GLY A 224 1.70 -17.37 -3.49
C GLY A 224 1.98 -16.56 -2.22
N ILE A 225 1.83 -15.24 -2.25
CA ILE A 225 1.98 -14.33 -1.12
C ILE A 225 0.72 -13.46 -0.95
N PRO A 226 0.51 -12.83 0.22
CA PRO A 226 -0.59 -11.89 0.41
C PRO A 226 -0.56 -10.76 -0.62
N LEU A 227 -1.73 -10.36 -1.09
CA LEU A 227 -1.90 -9.19 -1.96
C LEU A 227 -2.39 -8.00 -1.15
N VAL A 228 -2.03 -6.79 -1.60
CA VAL A 228 -2.51 -5.53 -1.04
C VAL A 228 -3.33 -4.80 -2.07
N LEU A 229 -4.45 -4.24 -1.62
CA LEU A 229 -5.35 -3.45 -2.42
C LEU A 229 -5.31 -1.99 -1.96
N HIS A 230 -4.69 -1.13 -2.75
CA HIS A 230 -4.72 0.31 -2.53
C HIS A 230 -5.98 0.96 -3.10
N GLY A 231 -6.34 2.13 -2.57
CA GLY A 231 -7.50 2.89 -3.05
C GLY A 231 -8.86 2.36 -2.61
N GLY A 232 -8.92 1.55 -1.57
CA GLY A 232 -10.12 0.86 -1.08
C GLY A 232 -11.35 1.75 -0.81
N SER A 233 -11.14 2.99 -0.34
CA SER A 233 -12.24 3.92 -0.02
C SER A 233 -13.09 4.38 -1.22
N GLY A 234 -12.72 4.01 -2.43
CA GLY A 234 -13.47 4.32 -3.67
C GLY A 234 -14.12 3.10 -4.31
N ILE A 235 -14.01 1.93 -3.70
CA ILE A 235 -14.52 0.68 -4.23
C ILE A 235 -15.92 0.41 -3.70
N ASN A 236 -16.77 -0.15 -4.56
CA ASN A 236 -18.09 -0.64 -4.18
C ASN A 236 -17.98 -1.73 -3.11
N ASN A 237 -18.83 -1.65 -2.07
CA ASN A 237 -18.83 -2.62 -0.97
C ASN A 237 -18.97 -4.07 -1.44
N GLN A 238 -19.79 -4.33 -2.47
CA GLN A 238 -19.96 -5.68 -2.99
C GLN A 238 -18.65 -6.19 -3.60
N CYS A 239 -17.93 -5.38 -4.36
CA CYS A 239 -16.62 -5.76 -4.90
C CYS A 239 -15.58 -6.07 -3.80
N ILE A 240 -15.65 -5.37 -2.66
CA ILE A 240 -14.75 -5.68 -1.51
C ILE A 240 -15.12 -7.02 -0.86
N LEU A 241 -16.41 -7.36 -0.82
CA LEU A 241 -16.86 -8.63 -0.25
C LEU A 241 -16.60 -9.83 -1.18
N ASP A 242 -16.55 -9.60 -2.48
CA ASP A 242 -16.34 -10.64 -3.50
C ASP A 242 -14.85 -10.93 -3.75
N GLY A 243 -13.94 -10.00 -3.40
CA GLY A 243 -12.48 -10.11 -3.55
C GLY A 243 -11.79 -10.59 -2.30
#